data_726c386c31528b19b07d292434b047f4
#
_entry.id   726c386c31528b19b07d292434b047f4
#
_cell.length_a   1.000
_cell.length_b   1.000
_cell.length_c   1.000
_cell.angle_alpha   90.00
_cell.angle_beta   90.00
_cell.angle_gamma   90.00
#
_symmetry.space_group_name_H-M   'P 1'
#
loop_
_entity.id
_entity.type
_entity.pdbx_description
1 polymer ?
#
loop_
_entity_poly.entity_id
_entity_poly.type
_entity_poly.pdbx_seq_one_letter_code
_entity_poly.pdbx_strand_id
1 'polypeptide(L)'
;GVSPFGIYTKGAPPDVQAGVDQLNELFSDPVTWMRAGWVDYLAPQLYWKEGGPQSFSSLLRWWRNPKVNPRNIPILPGIAVDRLTSHKWPVSEITTQLKLEKNITPRSHGGFLLWNIGPLSKNTKGLMAVVRQQ
;
A
#
# COMPACT_ATOMS: atom_id res chain seq x y z
N GLY A 1 -10.55 -8.33 7.21
CA GLY A 1 -9.96 -7.38 6.26
C GLY A 1 -9.80 -7.95 4.86
N VAL A 2 -9.51 -7.09 3.92
CA VAL A 2 -9.30 -7.44 2.50
C VAL A 2 -8.04 -6.77 1.97
N SER A 3 -7.31 -7.45 1.09
CA SER A 3 -6.14 -6.91 0.39
C SER A 3 -6.48 -6.64 -1.08
N PRO A 4 -7.07 -5.49 -1.41
CA PRO A 4 -7.44 -5.15 -2.76
C PRO A 4 -6.23 -4.75 -3.60
N PHE A 5 -6.41 -4.67 -4.92
CA PHE A 5 -5.44 -4.07 -5.81
C PHE A 5 -5.17 -2.61 -5.39
N GLY A 6 -3.93 -2.15 -5.52
CA GLY A 6 -3.50 -0.86 -4.97
C GLY A 6 -4.09 0.37 -5.64
N ILE A 7 -4.56 0.25 -6.89
CA ILE A 7 -5.22 1.31 -7.65
C ILE A 7 -6.70 0.96 -7.81
N TYR A 8 -7.58 1.87 -7.44
CA TYR A 8 -9.02 1.61 -7.44
C TYR A 8 -9.61 1.59 -8.84
N THR A 9 -9.42 2.66 -9.60
CA THR A 9 -9.93 2.78 -10.98
C THR A 9 -9.11 3.81 -11.74
N LYS A 10 -9.26 3.87 -13.06
CA LYS A 10 -8.63 4.90 -13.90
C LYS A 10 -9.08 6.30 -13.46
N GLY A 11 -8.10 7.18 -13.16
CA GLY A 11 -8.36 8.53 -12.64
C GLY A 11 -8.64 8.62 -11.13
N ALA A 12 -8.51 7.51 -10.38
CA ALA A 12 -8.61 7.52 -8.91
C ALA A 12 -7.52 6.66 -8.26
N PRO A 13 -6.41 7.26 -7.80
CA PRO A 13 -6.13 8.71 -7.74
C PRO A 13 -5.87 9.35 -9.12
N PRO A 14 -6.15 10.67 -9.28
CA PRO A 14 -6.05 11.35 -10.58
C PRO A 14 -4.61 11.51 -11.10
N ASP A 15 -3.63 11.51 -10.22
CA ASP A 15 -2.20 11.65 -10.51
C ASP A 15 -1.48 10.29 -10.74
N VAL A 16 -2.24 9.20 -10.77
CA VAL A 16 -1.71 7.84 -10.89
C VAL A 16 -2.14 7.19 -12.19
N GLN A 17 -1.17 6.59 -12.91
CA GLN A 17 -1.45 5.81 -14.11
C GLN A 17 -1.93 4.40 -13.74
N ALA A 18 -3.18 4.09 -14.04
CA ALA A 18 -3.75 2.77 -13.83
C ALA A 18 -3.50 1.86 -15.04
N GLY A 19 -2.83 0.72 -14.82
CA GLY A 19 -2.73 -0.36 -15.81
C GLY A 19 -3.98 -1.25 -15.80
N VAL A 20 -4.51 -1.54 -14.61
CA VAL A 20 -5.73 -2.34 -14.39
C VAL A 20 -6.76 -1.46 -13.71
N ASP A 21 -8.00 -1.54 -14.16
CA ASP A 21 -9.15 -0.89 -13.52
C ASP A 21 -9.85 -1.90 -12.61
N GLN A 22 -9.55 -1.85 -11.32
CA GLN A 22 -10.08 -2.80 -10.35
C GLN A 22 -11.61 -2.79 -10.30
N LEU A 23 -12.21 -1.62 -10.39
CA LEU A 23 -13.66 -1.49 -10.35
C LEU A 23 -14.32 -2.07 -11.59
N ASN A 24 -13.86 -1.70 -12.79
CA ASN A 24 -14.54 -2.00 -14.03
C ASN A 24 -14.05 -3.27 -14.72
N GLU A 25 -12.80 -3.69 -14.49
CA GLU A 25 -12.23 -4.90 -15.10
C GLU A 25 -12.26 -6.11 -14.15
N LEU A 26 -12.08 -5.90 -12.83
CA LEU A 26 -12.10 -6.96 -11.83
C LEU A 26 -13.42 -7.05 -11.05
N PHE A 27 -14.36 -6.13 -11.30
CA PHE A 27 -15.64 -6.03 -10.58
C PHE A 27 -15.48 -6.04 -9.05
N SER A 28 -14.39 -5.43 -8.58
CA SER A 28 -14.02 -5.35 -7.15
C SER A 28 -14.16 -3.91 -6.68
N ASP A 29 -15.07 -3.66 -5.73
CA ASP A 29 -15.38 -2.32 -5.21
C ASP A 29 -15.06 -2.17 -3.71
N PRO A 30 -13.77 -2.18 -3.33
CA PRO A 30 -13.36 -2.03 -1.93
C PRO A 30 -13.73 -0.67 -1.34
N VAL A 31 -13.95 0.36 -2.14
CA VAL A 31 -14.41 1.67 -1.65
C VAL A 31 -15.84 1.57 -1.13
N THR A 32 -16.72 0.90 -1.84
CA THR A 32 -18.09 0.62 -1.35
C THR A 32 -18.06 -0.24 -0.09
N TRP A 33 -17.24 -1.30 -0.05
CA TRP A 33 -17.15 -2.16 1.15
C TRP A 33 -16.69 -1.38 2.39
N MET A 34 -15.71 -0.50 2.20
CA MET A 34 -15.19 0.36 3.25
C MET A 34 -16.25 1.37 3.74
N ARG A 35 -16.93 2.03 2.81
CA ARG A 35 -17.98 3.02 3.11
C ARG A 35 -19.21 2.40 3.78
N ALA A 36 -19.60 1.21 3.34
CA ALA A 36 -20.71 0.46 3.92
C ALA A 36 -20.38 -0.15 5.31
N GLY A 37 -19.07 -0.20 5.67
CA GLY A 37 -18.63 -0.81 6.92
C GLY A 37 -18.65 -2.34 6.89
N TRP A 38 -18.47 -2.94 5.72
CA TRP A 38 -18.41 -4.40 5.56
C TRP A 38 -17.03 -4.97 5.87
N VAL A 39 -16.03 -4.11 6.02
CA VAL A 39 -14.66 -4.49 6.35
C VAL A 39 -14.13 -3.66 7.52
N ASP A 40 -13.30 -4.28 8.36
CA ASP A 40 -12.69 -3.63 9.52
C ASP A 40 -11.40 -2.90 9.15
N TYR A 41 -10.68 -3.38 8.11
CA TYR A 41 -9.51 -2.73 7.53
C TYR A 41 -9.34 -3.12 6.07
N LEU A 42 -8.57 -2.32 5.32
CA LEU A 42 -8.08 -2.67 4.00
C LEU A 42 -6.55 -2.71 3.99
N ALA A 43 -5.99 -3.66 3.22
CA ALA A 43 -4.56 -3.80 2.97
C ALA A 43 -4.27 -3.65 1.47
N PRO A 44 -4.40 -2.45 0.87
CA PRO A 44 -4.19 -2.25 -0.55
C PRO A 44 -2.75 -2.59 -0.96
N GLN A 45 -2.59 -3.28 -2.08
CA GLN A 45 -1.31 -3.75 -2.62
C GLN A 45 -0.57 -2.60 -3.30
N LEU A 46 0.16 -1.78 -2.53
CA LEU A 46 0.90 -0.63 -3.05
C LEU A 46 2.29 -1.05 -3.54
N TYR A 47 2.32 -1.91 -4.55
CA TYR A 47 3.52 -2.62 -5.02
C TYR A 47 4.32 -1.83 -6.06
N TRP A 48 4.40 -0.51 -5.93
CA TRP A 48 5.18 0.39 -6.79
C TRP A 48 6.15 1.24 -5.98
N LYS A 49 7.17 1.76 -6.67
CA LYS A 49 8.15 2.65 -6.06
C LYS A 49 7.57 4.02 -5.73
N GLU A 50 8.19 4.70 -4.79
CA GLU A 50 7.97 6.14 -4.61
C GLU A 50 8.46 6.92 -5.82
N GLY A 51 7.76 8.02 -6.16
CA GLY A 51 8.12 8.95 -7.24
C GLY A 51 7.90 8.45 -8.67
N GLY A 52 7.31 7.27 -8.86
CA GLY A 52 6.93 6.75 -10.18
C GLY A 52 5.51 7.14 -10.60
N PRO A 53 5.06 6.69 -11.79
CA PRO A 53 3.69 6.93 -12.27
C PRO A 53 2.59 6.35 -11.37
N GLN A 54 2.95 5.39 -10.50
CA GLN A 54 2.10 4.79 -9.47
C GLN A 54 2.73 5.04 -8.08
N SER A 55 3.05 6.31 -7.76
CA SER A 55 3.76 6.67 -6.53
C SER A 55 3.10 6.07 -5.29
N PHE A 56 3.89 5.38 -4.45
CA PHE A 56 3.44 4.78 -3.20
C PHE A 56 2.73 5.79 -2.29
N SER A 57 3.30 6.99 -2.13
CA SER A 57 2.72 8.02 -1.26
C SER A 57 1.42 8.59 -1.82
N SER A 58 1.29 8.78 -3.14
CA SER A 58 0.05 9.22 -3.79
C SER A 58 -1.08 8.21 -3.54
N LEU A 59 -0.79 6.93 -3.75
CA LEU A 59 -1.75 5.85 -3.49
C LEU A 59 -2.16 5.79 -2.02
N LEU A 60 -1.19 5.82 -1.10
CA LEU A 60 -1.48 5.75 0.33
C LEU A 60 -2.32 6.93 0.82
N ARG A 61 -2.00 8.16 0.39
CA ARG A 61 -2.78 9.36 0.70
C ARG A 61 -4.20 9.26 0.16
N TRP A 62 -4.38 8.72 -1.05
CA TRP A 62 -5.70 8.55 -1.64
C TRP A 62 -6.56 7.57 -0.83
N TRP A 63 -6.05 6.38 -0.49
CA TRP A 63 -6.78 5.41 0.32
C TRP A 63 -7.15 5.94 1.72
N ARG A 64 -6.31 6.80 2.28
CA ARG A 64 -6.52 7.44 3.60
C ARG A 64 -7.31 8.74 3.54
N ASN A 65 -7.64 9.24 2.36
CA ASN A 65 -8.39 10.49 2.19
C ASN A 65 -9.79 10.36 2.81
N PRO A 66 -10.25 11.29 3.67
CA PRO A 66 -11.58 11.25 4.29
C PRO A 66 -12.75 11.19 3.29
N LYS A 67 -12.57 11.72 2.07
CA LYS A 67 -13.58 11.59 1.00
C LYS A 67 -13.68 10.16 0.45
N VAL A 68 -12.61 9.39 0.53
CA VAL A 68 -12.55 7.98 0.11
C VAL A 68 -12.90 7.07 1.28
N ASN A 69 -12.31 7.33 2.45
CA ASN A 69 -12.44 6.57 3.70
C ASN A 69 -13.18 7.40 4.79
N PRO A 70 -14.48 7.69 4.64
CA PRO A 70 -15.20 8.55 5.58
C PRO A 70 -15.40 7.90 6.96
N ARG A 71 -15.28 6.57 7.06
CA ARG A 71 -15.37 5.83 8.32
C ARG A 71 -14.03 5.74 9.06
N ASN A 72 -12.96 6.26 8.45
CA ASN A 72 -11.61 6.23 9.00
C ASN A 72 -11.17 4.82 9.44
N ILE A 73 -11.49 3.79 8.64
CA ILE A 73 -11.01 2.43 8.93
C ILE A 73 -9.50 2.34 8.68
N PRO A 74 -8.78 1.45 9.36
CA PRO A 74 -7.35 1.25 9.14
C PRO A 74 -7.02 0.91 7.69
N ILE A 75 -6.05 1.61 7.12
CA ILE A 75 -5.44 1.31 5.82
C ILE A 75 -4.00 0.86 6.07
N LEU A 76 -3.75 -0.43 5.91
CA LEU A 76 -2.47 -1.08 6.12
C LEU A 76 -1.81 -1.36 4.76
N PRO A 77 -0.93 -0.47 4.23
CA PRO A 77 -0.39 -0.66 2.90
C PRO A 77 0.40 -1.96 2.79
N GLY A 78 0.14 -2.71 1.72
CA GLY A 78 0.98 -3.82 1.30
C GLY A 78 2.25 -3.29 0.64
N ILE A 79 3.41 -3.71 1.13
CA ILE A 79 4.75 -3.33 0.63
C ILE A 79 5.41 -4.56 0.02
N ALA A 80 5.85 -4.44 -1.25
CA ALA A 80 6.41 -5.54 -2.04
C ALA A 80 7.90 -5.74 -1.76
N VAL A 81 8.25 -6.35 -0.63
CA VAL A 81 9.65 -6.65 -0.29
C VAL A 81 10.28 -7.74 -1.18
N ASP A 82 9.47 -8.57 -1.84
CA ASP A 82 9.92 -9.54 -2.84
C ASP A 82 10.60 -8.87 -4.04
N ARG A 83 10.28 -7.59 -4.31
CA ARG A 83 10.89 -6.80 -5.38
C ARG A 83 12.36 -6.44 -5.13
N LEU A 84 12.85 -6.60 -3.90
CA LEU A 84 14.29 -6.55 -3.63
C LEU A 84 15.08 -7.56 -4.48
N THR A 85 14.47 -8.70 -4.78
CA THR A 85 15.04 -9.76 -5.61
C THR A 85 14.50 -9.71 -7.04
N SER A 86 13.19 -9.80 -7.22
CA SER A 86 12.54 -9.96 -8.53
C SER A 86 12.71 -8.74 -9.45
N HIS A 87 12.75 -7.53 -8.89
CA HIS A 87 12.91 -6.27 -9.63
C HIS A 87 14.19 -5.52 -9.24
N LYS A 88 15.06 -6.15 -8.45
CA LYS A 88 16.35 -5.58 -7.99
C LYS A 88 16.21 -4.23 -7.28
N TRP A 89 15.10 -4.02 -6.57
CA TRP A 89 14.93 -2.80 -5.81
C TRP A 89 16.04 -2.62 -4.77
N PRO A 90 16.53 -1.39 -4.53
CA PRO A 90 17.39 -1.13 -3.39
C PRO A 90 16.60 -1.23 -2.09
N VAL A 91 17.22 -1.62 -0.99
CA VAL A 91 16.55 -1.67 0.32
C VAL A 91 16.14 -0.29 0.82
N SER A 92 16.81 0.77 0.35
CA SER A 92 16.42 2.16 0.61
C SER A 92 15.01 2.50 0.14
N GLU A 93 14.51 1.84 -0.92
CA GLU A 93 13.12 2.01 -1.35
C GLU A 93 12.14 1.55 -0.26
N ILE A 94 12.39 0.39 0.34
CA ILE A 94 11.58 -0.11 1.46
C ILE A 94 11.66 0.83 2.67
N THR A 95 12.86 1.31 2.97
CA THR A 95 13.07 2.32 4.05
C THR A 95 12.24 3.58 3.80
N THR A 96 12.20 4.05 2.55
CA THR A 96 11.41 5.22 2.15
C THR A 96 9.92 4.97 2.34
N GLN A 97 9.40 3.84 1.86
CA GLN A 97 7.99 3.49 1.99
C GLN A 97 7.54 3.37 3.44
N LEU A 98 8.36 2.75 4.31
CA LEU A 98 8.07 2.64 5.74
C LEU A 98 8.06 4.01 6.44
N LYS A 99 8.99 4.90 6.10
CA LYS A 99 8.99 6.29 6.60
C LYS A 99 7.76 7.07 6.13
N LEU A 100 7.36 6.91 4.87
CA LEU A 100 6.17 7.55 4.31
C LEU A 100 4.90 7.02 5.00
N GLU A 101 4.83 5.71 5.24
CA GLU A 101 3.73 5.11 5.98
C GLU A 101 3.59 5.76 7.36
N LYS A 102 4.66 5.82 8.13
CA LYS A 102 4.71 6.42 9.47
C LYS A 102 4.32 7.91 9.47
N ASN A 103 4.76 8.67 8.46
CA ASN A 103 4.49 10.11 8.36
C ASN A 103 3.08 10.44 7.86
N ILE A 104 2.49 9.59 7.02
CA ILE A 104 1.16 9.78 6.44
C ILE A 104 0.06 9.24 7.38
N THR A 105 0.41 8.35 8.29
CA THR A 105 -0.55 7.67 9.16
C THR A 105 -0.84 8.48 10.42
N PRO A 106 -2.11 8.66 10.81
CA PRO A 106 -2.46 9.02 12.17
C PRO A 106 -1.98 7.90 13.12
N ARG A 107 -1.41 8.26 14.25
CA ARG A 107 -0.82 7.31 15.24
C ARG A 107 -1.74 6.15 15.66
N SER A 108 -3.06 6.34 15.56
CA SER A 108 -4.07 5.36 15.96
C SER A 108 -4.33 4.23 14.95
N HIS A 109 -3.80 4.33 13.71
CA HIS A 109 -4.12 3.40 12.63
C HIS A 109 -2.89 2.98 11.80
N GLY A 110 -1.69 3.13 12.38
CA GLY A 110 -0.44 2.78 11.73
C GLY A 110 -0.24 1.28 11.59
N GLY A 111 0.47 0.90 10.54
CA GLY A 111 0.86 -0.47 10.27
C GLY A 111 0.96 -0.74 8.77
N PHE A 112 1.58 -1.85 8.45
CA PHE A 112 1.83 -2.28 7.07
C PHE A 112 1.86 -3.80 6.97
N LEU A 113 1.75 -4.31 5.77
CA LEU A 113 1.91 -5.73 5.45
C LEU A 113 3.07 -5.90 4.46
N LEU A 114 3.94 -6.87 4.71
CA LEU A 114 5.07 -7.17 3.82
C LEU A 114 4.73 -8.35 2.91
N TRP A 115 4.80 -8.15 1.61
CA TRP A 115 4.69 -9.20 0.62
C TRP A 115 6.07 -9.58 0.10
N ASN A 116 6.63 -10.74 0.41
CA ASN A 116 6.13 -11.78 1.29
C ASN A 116 7.19 -12.09 2.37
N ILE A 117 7.02 -13.18 3.14
CA ILE A 117 7.93 -13.59 4.22
C ILE A 117 9.33 -13.99 3.73
N GLY A 118 9.47 -14.44 2.47
CA GLY A 118 10.72 -14.96 1.93
C GLY A 118 11.92 -14.02 2.05
N PRO A 119 11.85 -12.76 1.58
CA PRO A 119 12.94 -11.80 1.74
C PRO A 119 13.28 -11.48 3.19
N LEU A 120 12.27 -11.47 4.08
CA LEU A 120 12.46 -11.22 5.49
C LEU A 120 13.20 -12.38 6.17
N SER A 121 12.78 -13.63 5.94
CA SER A 121 13.42 -14.83 6.52
C SER A 121 14.86 -15.00 6.06
N LYS A 122 15.19 -14.58 4.83
CA LYS A 122 16.54 -14.61 4.26
C LYS A 122 17.36 -13.36 4.60
N ASN A 123 16.79 -12.41 5.30
CA ASN A 123 17.39 -11.08 5.55
C ASN A 123 17.95 -10.43 4.28
N THR A 124 17.19 -10.51 3.17
CA THR A 124 17.62 -10.03 1.85
C THR A 124 18.02 -8.54 1.93
N LYS A 125 19.25 -8.24 1.52
CA LYS A 125 19.85 -6.88 1.56
C LYS A 125 19.75 -6.18 2.93
N GLY A 126 19.72 -6.94 4.04
CA GLY A 126 19.63 -6.37 5.39
C GLY A 126 18.21 -5.89 5.77
N LEU A 127 17.18 -6.40 5.12
CA LEU A 127 15.78 -6.00 5.32
C LEU A 127 15.32 -6.05 6.77
N MET A 128 15.80 -7.03 7.56
CA MET A 128 15.44 -7.15 8.98
C MET A 128 15.85 -5.92 9.80
N ALA A 129 17.02 -5.34 9.52
CA ALA A 129 17.46 -4.13 10.20
C ALA A 129 16.53 -2.94 9.89
N VAL A 130 16.09 -2.82 8.65
CA VAL A 130 15.16 -1.77 8.21
C VAL A 130 13.80 -1.90 8.90
N VAL A 131 13.26 -3.12 8.99
CA VAL A 131 11.95 -3.36 9.61
C VAL A 131 11.99 -3.16 11.13
N ARG A 132 13.08 -3.54 11.79
CA ARG A 132 13.25 -3.36 13.26
C ARG A 132 13.35 -1.90 13.71
N GLN A 133 13.67 -0.97 12.81
CA GLN A 133 13.79 0.46 13.11
C GLN A 133 12.43 1.22 13.05
N GLN A 134 11.34 0.53 12.77
CA GLN A 134 9.99 1.11 12.70
C GLN A 134 9.27 1.02 14.04
#